data_bab12bb21b8ca089a6b014437ca39e61
#
_entry.id   bab12bb21b8ca089a6b014437ca39e61
#
_cell.length_a   1.000
_cell.length_b   1.000
_cell.length_c   1.000
_cell.angle_alpha   90.00
_cell.angle_beta   90.00
_cell.angle_gamma   90.00
#
_symmetry.space_group_name_H-M   'P 1'
#
loop_
_entity.id
_entity.type
_entity.pdbx_description
1 polymer ?
#
loop_
_entity_poly.entity_id
_entity_poly.type
_entity_poly.pdbx_seq_one_letter_code
_entity_poly.pdbx_strand_id
1 'polypeptide(L)'
;MKKYLIALGSNLETQNLSRLEIINKAIGYFSQLNIILIKVSSFWESRSYPDKSQPDFINAVSEVHSELNPYQILHALKNIEKKMGRKNKTRWGNRVLDLDIIGSGSIILPNNFEFNKWLKMPLKKQIKIQPDELILPHPRIQDRLFVLRPLNEVDPYWTHPVLNKTPLELINRKVWGEENLIKKIEN
;
A
#
# COMPACT_ATOMS: atom_id res chain seq x y z
N MET A 1 -12.98 14.43 10.44
CA MET A 1 -11.97 13.91 9.47
C MET A 1 -12.00 12.40 9.47
N LYS A 2 -11.77 11.79 8.31
CA LYS A 2 -11.69 10.32 8.15
C LYS A 2 -10.23 9.88 8.22
N LYS A 3 -9.99 8.74 8.84
CA LYS A 3 -8.69 8.09 8.90
C LYS A 3 -8.48 7.20 7.68
N TYR A 4 -7.32 7.29 7.06
CA TYR A 4 -6.87 6.42 5.97
C TYR A 4 -5.51 5.83 6.28
N LEU A 5 -5.31 4.59 5.86
CA LEU A 5 -4.03 3.90 5.88
C LEU A 5 -3.54 3.79 4.44
N ILE A 6 -2.37 4.35 4.16
CA ILE A 6 -1.79 4.45 2.82
C ILE A 6 -0.50 3.64 2.79
N ALA A 7 -0.41 2.68 1.88
CA ALA A 7 0.85 2.02 1.56
C ALA A 7 1.63 2.86 0.56
N LEU A 8 2.93 2.97 0.77
CA LEU A 8 3.87 3.67 -0.09
C LEU A 8 4.95 2.69 -0.53
N GLY A 9 5.27 2.68 -1.83
CA GLY A 9 6.30 1.80 -2.39
C GLY A 9 7.07 2.46 -3.52
N SER A 10 8.37 2.17 -3.62
CA SER A 10 9.24 2.59 -4.72
C SER A 10 10.29 1.52 -5.00
N ASN A 11 10.48 1.15 -6.28
CA ASN A 11 11.58 0.26 -6.69
C ASN A 11 12.41 0.80 -7.86
N LEU A 12 12.13 2.03 -8.29
CA LEU A 12 12.95 2.74 -9.26
C LEU A 12 13.44 4.06 -8.71
N GLU A 13 14.71 4.31 -8.89
CA GLU A 13 15.31 5.62 -8.72
C GLU A 13 15.04 6.50 -9.94
N THR A 14 15.12 7.81 -9.74
CA THR A 14 15.20 8.77 -10.84
C THR A 14 16.63 9.30 -10.94
N GLN A 15 16.94 10.10 -11.97
CA GLN A 15 18.27 10.71 -12.11
C GLN A 15 18.69 11.53 -10.87
N ASN A 16 17.73 12.07 -10.10
CA ASN A 16 17.98 13.03 -9.04
C ASN A 16 17.47 12.56 -7.65
N LEU A 17 16.80 11.41 -7.55
CA LEU A 17 16.19 10.97 -6.29
C LEU A 17 16.34 9.45 -6.15
N SER A 18 16.83 9.03 -5.00
CA SER A 18 16.79 7.65 -4.53
C SER A 18 15.35 7.21 -4.23
N ARG A 19 15.12 5.90 -4.12
CA ARG A 19 13.80 5.32 -3.76
C ARG A 19 13.24 5.91 -2.46
N LEU A 20 14.10 6.13 -1.46
CA LEU A 20 13.70 6.70 -0.17
C LEU A 20 13.31 8.17 -0.28
N GLU A 21 14.10 8.98 -1.00
CA GLU A 21 13.78 10.39 -1.25
C GLU A 21 12.50 10.56 -2.06
N ILE A 22 12.21 9.64 -2.98
CA ILE A 22 10.95 9.61 -3.73
C ILE A 22 9.76 9.45 -2.80
N ILE A 23 9.81 8.51 -1.86
CA ILE A 23 8.72 8.29 -0.89
C ILE A 23 8.58 9.51 0.02
N ASN A 24 9.67 10.05 0.56
CA ASN A 24 9.64 11.24 1.42
C ASN A 24 9.07 12.47 0.68
N LYS A 25 9.44 12.67 -0.57
CA LYS A 25 8.91 13.74 -1.42
C LYS A 25 7.42 13.56 -1.69
N ALA A 26 6.98 12.31 -1.91
CA ALA A 26 5.55 12.00 -2.09
C ALA A 26 4.72 12.33 -0.84
N ILE A 27 5.24 12.00 0.35
CA ILE A 27 4.61 12.36 1.63
C ILE A 27 4.51 13.89 1.76
N GLY A 28 5.52 14.64 1.33
CA GLY A 28 5.50 16.10 1.34
C GLY A 28 4.39 16.74 0.50
N TYR A 29 3.83 16.02 -0.49
CA TYR A 29 2.69 16.50 -1.27
C TYR A 29 1.34 16.34 -0.57
N PHE A 30 1.23 15.54 0.49
CA PHE A 30 -0.05 15.29 1.17
C PHE A 30 -0.71 16.58 1.67
N SER A 31 0.05 17.46 2.30
CA SER A 31 -0.47 18.72 2.84
C SER A 31 -1.08 19.64 1.75
N GLN A 32 -0.54 19.60 0.52
CA GLN A 32 -1.05 20.38 -0.61
C GLN A 32 -2.39 19.85 -1.15
N LEU A 33 -2.81 18.65 -0.72
CA LEU A 33 -4.01 17.95 -1.20
C LEU A 33 -5.05 17.74 -0.07
N ASN A 34 -4.98 18.50 1.01
CA ASN A 34 -5.84 18.37 2.18
C ASN A 34 -5.78 16.97 2.84
N ILE A 35 -4.59 16.37 2.79
CA ILE A 35 -4.27 15.11 3.45
C ILE A 35 -3.27 15.42 4.57
N ILE A 36 -3.67 15.21 5.81
CA ILE A 36 -2.85 15.48 6.99
C ILE A 36 -2.13 14.21 7.39
N LEU A 37 -0.79 14.22 7.33
CA LEU A 37 0.01 13.12 7.83
C LEU A 37 -0.05 13.08 9.36
N ILE A 38 -0.39 11.93 9.92
CA ILE A 38 -0.41 11.68 11.37
C ILE A 38 0.83 10.89 11.78
N LYS A 39 1.11 9.81 11.06
CA LYS A 39 2.22 8.91 11.37
C LYS A 39 2.73 8.23 10.11
N VAL A 40 4.02 7.93 10.07
CA VAL A 40 4.64 7.07 9.07
C VAL A 40 5.45 5.97 9.77
N SER A 41 5.46 4.77 9.21
CA SER A 41 6.27 3.66 9.70
C SER A 41 7.76 3.86 9.42
N SER A 42 8.59 2.99 9.95
CA SER A 42 9.92 2.74 9.41
C SER A 42 9.84 2.29 7.95
N PHE A 43 10.95 2.43 7.23
CA PHE A 43 11.08 1.95 5.86
C PHE A 43 11.55 0.50 5.86
N TRP A 44 10.97 -0.30 4.94
CA TRP A 44 11.22 -1.73 4.83
C TRP A 44 11.59 -2.09 3.39
N GLU A 45 12.69 -2.80 3.22
CA GLU A 45 13.06 -3.36 1.92
C GLU A 45 12.41 -4.71 1.71
N SER A 46 11.90 -4.96 0.50
CA SER A 46 11.33 -6.25 0.09
C SER A 46 11.69 -6.56 -1.34
N ARG A 47 11.80 -7.85 -1.66
CA ARG A 47 11.97 -8.30 -3.04
C ARG A 47 10.78 -7.92 -3.91
N SER A 48 11.05 -7.64 -5.18
CA SER A 48 10.01 -7.46 -6.19
C SER A 48 9.25 -8.77 -6.43
N TYR A 49 7.94 -8.63 -6.65
CA TYR A 49 7.04 -9.75 -6.96
C TYR A 49 6.07 -9.33 -8.08
N PRO A 50 5.74 -10.19 -9.05
CA PRO A 50 6.16 -11.60 -9.21
C PRO A 50 7.56 -11.78 -9.83
N ASP A 51 8.14 -10.76 -10.40
CA ASP A 51 9.43 -10.80 -11.10
C ASP A 51 10.57 -10.41 -10.15
N LYS A 52 11.33 -11.41 -9.73
CA LYS A 52 12.48 -11.26 -8.82
C LYS A 52 13.73 -10.64 -9.47
N SER A 53 13.74 -10.46 -10.79
CA SER A 53 14.84 -9.79 -11.51
C SER A 53 14.76 -8.26 -11.43
N GLN A 54 13.62 -7.73 -11.01
CA GLN A 54 13.42 -6.29 -10.83
C GLN A 54 14.06 -5.81 -9.52
N PRO A 55 14.44 -4.52 -9.44
CA PRO A 55 14.96 -3.93 -8.22
C PRO A 55 14.01 -4.11 -7.02
N ASP A 56 14.58 -4.26 -5.83
CA ASP A 56 13.85 -4.39 -4.59
C ASP A 56 13.06 -3.12 -4.26
N PHE A 57 11.91 -3.28 -3.63
CA PHE A 57 11.08 -2.18 -3.18
C PHE A 57 11.53 -1.64 -1.82
N ILE A 58 11.44 -0.33 -1.64
CA ILE A 58 11.31 0.29 -0.33
C ILE A 58 9.82 0.51 -0.09
N ASN A 59 9.33 0.07 1.07
CA ASN A 59 7.93 0.14 1.46
C ASN A 59 7.78 0.86 2.80
N ALA A 60 6.67 1.56 2.95
CA ALA A 60 6.21 2.14 4.21
C ALA A 60 4.68 2.15 4.26
N VAL A 61 4.13 2.42 5.42
CA VAL A 61 2.70 2.72 5.60
C VAL A 61 2.59 4.05 6.33
N SER A 62 1.63 4.87 5.94
CA SER A 62 1.27 6.07 6.68
C SER A 62 -0.19 6.04 7.13
N GLU A 63 -0.45 6.60 8.32
CA GLU A 63 -1.77 7.04 8.74
C GLU A 63 -1.93 8.50 8.34
N VAL A 64 -3.03 8.79 7.68
CA VAL A 64 -3.40 10.15 7.29
C VAL A 64 -4.85 10.43 7.65
N HIS A 65 -5.16 11.70 7.90
CA HIS A 65 -6.52 12.18 8.12
C HIS A 65 -6.93 13.15 7.01
N SER A 66 -8.18 13.06 6.56
CA SER A 66 -8.73 13.95 5.54
C SER A 66 -10.26 14.01 5.59
N GLU A 67 -10.85 15.10 5.10
CA GLU A 67 -12.29 15.19 4.84
C GLU A 67 -12.70 14.54 3.51
N LEU A 68 -11.75 14.31 2.62
CA LEU A 68 -11.98 13.70 1.33
C LEU A 68 -12.58 12.29 1.48
N ASN A 69 -13.44 11.91 0.53
CA ASN A 69 -13.94 10.53 0.47
C ASN A 69 -12.87 9.58 -0.13
N PRO A 70 -13.03 8.25 -0.03
CA PRO A 70 -12.03 7.29 -0.51
C PRO A 70 -11.66 7.45 -1.99
N TYR A 71 -12.60 7.79 -2.87
CA TYR A 71 -12.35 7.99 -4.30
C TYR A 71 -11.55 9.27 -4.56
N GLN A 72 -11.82 10.33 -3.79
CA GLN A 72 -11.06 11.58 -3.85
C GLN A 72 -9.61 11.38 -3.34
N ILE A 73 -9.43 10.60 -2.26
CA ILE A 73 -8.09 10.21 -1.79
C ILE A 73 -7.37 9.42 -2.89
N LEU A 74 -8.01 8.40 -3.48
CA LEU A 74 -7.41 7.63 -4.57
C LEU A 74 -6.96 8.53 -5.72
N HIS A 75 -7.81 9.46 -6.14
CA HIS A 75 -7.48 10.42 -7.20
C HIS A 75 -6.28 11.30 -6.81
N ALA A 76 -6.24 11.80 -5.58
CA ALA A 76 -5.12 12.60 -5.07
C ALA A 76 -3.80 11.81 -5.09
N LEU A 77 -3.82 10.55 -4.63
CA LEU A 77 -2.65 9.66 -4.65
C LEU A 77 -2.16 9.40 -6.08
N LYS A 78 -3.08 9.13 -7.04
CA LYS A 78 -2.71 8.93 -8.45
C LYS A 78 -2.13 10.20 -9.11
N ASN A 79 -2.56 11.37 -8.68
CA ASN A 79 -1.96 12.65 -9.11
C ASN A 79 -0.52 12.80 -8.57
N ILE A 80 -0.26 12.41 -7.32
CA ILE A 80 1.11 12.40 -6.78
C ILE A 80 1.99 11.44 -7.57
N GLU A 81 1.53 10.20 -7.82
CA GLU A 81 2.27 9.21 -8.62
C GLU A 81 2.64 9.76 -10.01
N LYS A 82 1.68 10.39 -10.69
CA LYS A 82 1.89 11.03 -11.99
C LYS A 82 2.93 12.17 -11.90
N LYS A 83 2.83 13.02 -10.89
CA LYS A 83 3.78 14.13 -10.64
C LYS A 83 5.20 13.60 -10.35
N MET A 84 5.32 12.43 -9.72
CA MET A 84 6.59 11.76 -9.44
C MET A 84 7.15 10.98 -10.64
N GLY A 85 6.50 11.05 -11.81
CA GLY A 85 7.01 10.48 -13.06
C GLY A 85 6.57 9.04 -13.32
N ARG A 86 5.53 8.54 -12.65
CA ARG A 86 4.95 7.23 -12.96
C ARG A 86 4.42 7.20 -14.40
N LYS A 87 5.00 6.33 -15.23
CA LYS A 87 4.54 6.04 -16.59
C LYS A 87 3.76 4.71 -16.55
N ASN A 88 2.48 4.74 -16.92
CA ASN A 88 1.60 3.56 -16.93
C ASN A 88 1.94 2.63 -18.10
N LYS A 89 3.11 1.98 -18.09
CA LYS A 89 3.52 1.10 -19.20
C LYS A 89 3.20 -0.38 -18.96
N THR A 90 3.28 -0.86 -17.73
CA THR A 90 3.00 -2.27 -17.39
C THR A 90 2.47 -2.40 -15.97
N ARG A 91 1.52 -3.34 -15.77
CA ARG A 91 0.86 -3.53 -14.46
C ARG A 91 1.81 -3.99 -13.35
N TRP A 92 2.79 -4.83 -13.68
CA TRP A 92 3.77 -5.43 -12.77
C TRP A 92 5.19 -4.94 -13.04
N GLY A 93 5.32 -3.84 -13.77
CA GLY A 93 6.59 -3.22 -14.05
C GLY A 93 7.14 -2.41 -12.88
N ASN A 94 8.38 -2.00 -13.04
CA ASN A 94 9.05 -1.12 -12.11
C ASN A 94 8.28 0.20 -11.92
N ARG A 95 8.26 0.71 -10.68
CA ARG A 95 7.51 1.90 -10.31
C ARG A 95 8.38 2.87 -9.55
N VAL A 96 8.46 4.09 -10.08
CA VAL A 96 9.06 5.20 -9.34
C VAL A 96 8.33 5.38 -8.01
N LEU A 97 6.99 5.36 -8.04
CA LEU A 97 6.14 5.48 -6.85
C LEU A 97 4.87 4.67 -7.03
N ASP A 98 4.45 3.98 -5.98
CA ASP A 98 3.18 3.27 -5.86
C ASP A 98 2.49 3.68 -4.57
N LEU A 99 1.27 4.23 -4.65
CA LEU A 99 0.48 4.69 -3.51
C LEU A 99 -0.88 4.01 -3.54
N ASP A 100 -1.17 3.20 -2.52
CA ASP A 100 -2.43 2.47 -2.40
C ASP A 100 -3.13 2.76 -1.08
N ILE A 101 -4.46 2.97 -1.11
CA ILE A 101 -5.28 2.98 0.10
C ILE A 101 -5.43 1.54 0.54
N ILE A 102 -4.93 1.20 1.73
CA ILE A 102 -5.01 -0.16 2.27
C ILE A 102 -6.19 -0.35 3.21
N GLY A 103 -6.70 0.72 3.82
CA GLY A 103 -7.87 0.68 4.68
C GLY A 103 -8.33 2.06 5.12
N SER A 104 -9.55 2.16 5.61
CA SER A 104 -10.14 3.37 6.20
C SER A 104 -11.17 2.97 7.27
N GLY A 105 -10.73 2.90 8.52
CA GLY A 105 -11.57 2.42 9.62
C GLY A 105 -12.18 1.05 9.29
N SER A 106 -13.50 0.95 9.41
CA SER A 106 -14.29 -0.25 9.09
C SER A 106 -14.94 -0.21 7.71
N ILE A 107 -14.54 0.71 6.83
CA ILE A 107 -15.15 0.88 5.50
C ILE A 107 -14.85 -0.34 4.62
N ILE A 108 -15.90 -0.86 3.98
CA ILE A 108 -15.85 -1.90 2.96
C ILE A 108 -16.41 -1.32 1.67
N LEU A 109 -15.63 -1.36 0.58
CA LEU A 109 -16.03 -0.89 -0.74
C LEU A 109 -15.83 -1.96 -1.81
N PRO A 110 -16.68 -1.98 -2.84
CA PRO A 110 -17.94 -1.22 -2.93
C PRO A 110 -19.01 -1.78 -2.00
N ASN A 111 -18.92 -3.06 -1.66
CA ASN A 111 -19.78 -3.79 -0.72
C ASN A 111 -19.11 -5.14 -0.33
N ASN A 112 -19.70 -5.83 0.64
CA ASN A 112 -19.18 -7.11 1.14
C ASN A 112 -19.12 -8.22 0.05
N PHE A 113 -20.05 -8.25 -0.87
CA PHE A 113 -20.10 -9.28 -1.93
C PHE A 113 -18.90 -9.15 -2.87
N GLU A 114 -18.69 -7.95 -3.43
CA GLU A 114 -17.57 -7.70 -4.36
C GLU A 114 -16.22 -7.80 -3.63
N PHE A 115 -16.12 -7.30 -2.39
CA PHE A 115 -14.91 -7.47 -1.60
C PHE A 115 -14.55 -8.95 -1.42
N ASN A 116 -15.52 -9.80 -1.01
CA ASN A 116 -15.28 -11.23 -0.81
C ASN A 116 -14.93 -11.97 -2.10
N LYS A 117 -15.46 -11.55 -3.23
CA LYS A 117 -15.11 -12.07 -4.56
C LYS A 117 -13.61 -11.83 -4.84
N TRP A 118 -13.12 -10.62 -4.58
CA TRP A 118 -11.71 -10.27 -4.73
C TRP A 118 -10.82 -10.96 -3.69
N LEU A 119 -11.25 -11.03 -2.43
CA LEU A 119 -10.52 -11.71 -1.36
C LEU A 119 -10.29 -13.19 -1.67
N LYS A 120 -11.31 -13.89 -2.18
CA LYS A 120 -11.27 -15.33 -2.48
C LYS A 120 -10.67 -15.65 -3.86
N MET A 121 -10.46 -14.65 -4.69
CA MET A 121 -9.96 -14.86 -6.06
C MET A 121 -8.51 -15.40 -6.03
N PRO A 122 -8.22 -16.51 -6.75
CA PRO A 122 -6.86 -17.02 -6.85
C PRO A 122 -5.88 -15.99 -7.39
N LEU A 123 -4.67 -15.93 -6.83
CA LEU A 123 -3.63 -14.98 -7.21
C LEU A 123 -3.36 -14.96 -8.71
N LYS A 124 -3.30 -16.13 -9.37
CA LYS A 124 -3.11 -16.25 -10.82
C LYS A 124 -4.18 -15.51 -11.64
N LYS A 125 -5.40 -15.39 -11.13
CA LYS A 125 -6.47 -14.59 -11.75
C LYS A 125 -6.30 -13.11 -11.44
N GLN A 126 -6.04 -12.77 -10.17
CA GLN A 126 -5.84 -11.39 -9.75
C GLN A 126 -4.66 -10.71 -10.46
N ILE A 127 -3.64 -11.48 -10.88
CA ILE A 127 -2.52 -10.95 -11.67
C ILE A 127 -2.99 -10.46 -13.05
N LYS A 128 -3.99 -11.11 -13.65
CA LYS A 128 -4.47 -10.84 -15.02
C LYS A 128 -5.54 -9.77 -15.11
N ILE A 129 -6.34 -9.62 -14.07
CA ILE A 129 -7.48 -8.69 -14.04
C ILE A 129 -7.32 -7.69 -12.89
N GLN A 130 -7.90 -6.52 -13.03
CA GLN A 130 -7.97 -5.50 -11.98
C GLN A 130 -9.45 -5.17 -11.70
N PRO A 131 -9.77 -4.71 -10.49
CA PRO A 131 -11.11 -4.20 -10.22
C PRO A 131 -11.37 -2.93 -11.03
N ASP A 132 -12.61 -2.78 -11.49
CA ASP A 132 -13.08 -1.59 -12.20
C ASP A 132 -13.29 -0.41 -11.24
N GLU A 133 -13.40 -0.69 -9.95
CA GLU A 133 -13.62 0.29 -8.90
C GLU A 133 -12.74 0.02 -7.67
N LEU A 134 -12.72 0.99 -6.75
CA LEU A 134 -11.93 0.90 -5.52
C LEU A 134 -12.47 -0.21 -4.61
N ILE A 135 -11.60 -1.17 -4.28
CA ILE A 135 -11.88 -2.23 -3.30
C ILE A 135 -11.19 -1.87 -1.97
N LEU A 136 -11.97 -1.72 -0.90
CA LEU A 136 -11.45 -1.51 0.45
C LEU A 136 -12.05 -2.51 1.44
N PRO A 137 -11.24 -2.98 2.41
CA PRO A 137 -9.78 -2.85 2.49
C PRO A 137 -9.09 -3.37 1.24
N HIS A 138 -7.82 -3.03 1.04
CA HIS A 138 -7.10 -3.59 -0.12
C HIS A 138 -7.13 -5.13 -0.06
N PRO A 139 -7.68 -5.83 -1.09
CA PRO A 139 -8.09 -7.24 -0.96
C PRO A 139 -6.93 -8.23 -0.80
N ARG A 140 -5.70 -7.74 -0.80
CA ARG A 140 -4.48 -8.55 -0.64
C ARG A 140 -3.60 -8.11 0.53
N ILE A 141 -4.11 -7.28 1.42
CA ILE A 141 -3.33 -6.82 2.57
C ILE A 141 -2.82 -8.00 3.41
N GLN A 142 -3.67 -9.01 3.60
CA GLN A 142 -3.36 -10.20 4.40
C GLN A 142 -2.27 -11.09 3.81
N ASP A 143 -1.89 -10.89 2.55
CA ASP A 143 -0.88 -11.68 1.84
C ASP A 143 0.43 -10.92 1.60
N ARG A 144 0.54 -9.70 2.15
CA ARG A 144 1.66 -8.78 1.91
C ARG A 144 2.38 -8.44 3.21
N LEU A 145 3.41 -9.20 3.56
CA LEU A 145 4.19 -8.94 4.78
C LEU A 145 4.84 -7.54 4.75
N PHE A 146 5.25 -7.07 3.57
CA PHE A 146 5.82 -5.75 3.35
C PHE A 146 4.81 -4.59 3.55
N VAL A 147 3.52 -4.90 3.67
CA VAL A 147 2.47 -3.97 4.11
C VAL A 147 2.13 -4.19 5.57
N LEU A 148 1.98 -5.44 6.01
CA LEU A 148 1.53 -5.78 7.36
C LEU A 148 2.52 -5.33 8.45
N ARG A 149 3.83 -5.49 8.23
CA ARG A 149 4.85 -5.08 9.20
C ARG A 149 4.83 -3.56 9.43
N PRO A 150 4.95 -2.71 8.38
CA PRO A 150 4.85 -1.28 8.57
C PRO A 150 3.46 -0.84 9.07
N LEU A 151 2.38 -1.52 8.68
CA LEU A 151 1.04 -1.24 9.21
C LEU A 151 0.97 -1.49 10.72
N ASN A 152 1.57 -2.56 11.21
CA ASN A 152 1.62 -2.86 12.64
C ASN A 152 2.38 -1.80 13.46
N GLU A 153 3.34 -1.10 12.85
CA GLU A 153 4.03 0.04 13.49
C GLU A 153 3.15 1.29 13.56
N VAL A 154 2.32 1.50 12.55
CA VAL A 154 1.48 2.70 12.42
C VAL A 154 0.20 2.57 13.23
N ASP A 155 -0.52 1.47 13.05
CA ASP A 155 -1.80 1.21 13.70
C ASP A 155 -1.94 -0.27 14.09
N PRO A 156 -1.33 -0.70 15.20
CA PRO A 156 -1.35 -2.09 15.66
C PRO A 156 -2.75 -2.58 16.05
N TYR A 157 -3.67 -1.65 16.33
CA TYR A 157 -5.03 -1.96 16.78
C TYR A 157 -6.08 -1.89 15.66
N TRP A 158 -5.68 -1.47 14.46
CA TRP A 158 -6.60 -1.53 13.33
C TRP A 158 -7.05 -2.97 13.10
N THR A 159 -8.35 -3.16 13.05
CA THR A 159 -8.94 -4.48 12.80
C THR A 159 -9.46 -4.53 11.36
N HIS A 160 -9.01 -5.51 10.61
CA HIS A 160 -9.48 -5.74 9.24
C HIS A 160 -10.98 -6.07 9.25
N PRO A 161 -11.85 -5.23 8.65
CA PRO A 161 -13.30 -5.29 8.88
C PRO A 161 -13.99 -6.59 8.43
N VAL A 162 -13.37 -7.37 7.53
CA VAL A 162 -13.93 -8.64 7.06
C VAL A 162 -13.23 -9.84 7.72
N LEU A 163 -11.92 -9.79 7.92
CA LEU A 163 -11.16 -10.89 8.53
C LEU A 163 -11.20 -10.86 10.05
N ASN A 164 -11.62 -9.75 10.64
CA ASN A 164 -11.69 -9.52 12.07
C ASN A 164 -10.36 -9.84 12.79
N LYS A 165 -9.25 -9.36 12.20
CA LYS A 165 -7.89 -9.60 12.68
C LYS A 165 -7.06 -8.33 12.60
N THR A 166 -6.20 -8.15 13.62
CA THR A 166 -5.19 -7.09 13.66
C THR A 166 -4.03 -7.39 12.73
N PRO A 167 -3.17 -6.40 12.39
CA PRO A 167 -1.96 -6.64 11.59
C PRO A 167 -1.07 -7.73 12.17
N LEU A 168 -0.86 -7.74 13.49
CA LEU A 168 -0.04 -8.75 14.17
C LEU A 168 -0.64 -10.15 14.04
N GLU A 169 -1.94 -10.30 14.22
CA GLU A 169 -2.63 -11.58 14.03
C GLU A 169 -2.56 -12.06 12.57
N LEU A 170 -2.63 -11.13 11.59
CA LEU A 170 -2.46 -11.46 10.18
C LEU A 170 -1.02 -11.88 9.86
N ILE A 171 -0.02 -11.27 10.50
CA ILE A 171 1.38 -11.67 10.37
C ILE A 171 1.58 -13.09 10.90
N ASN A 172 1.02 -13.40 12.06
CA ASN A 172 1.24 -14.66 12.77
C ASN A 172 0.38 -15.83 12.25
N ARG A 173 -0.58 -15.57 11.34
CA ARG A 173 -1.52 -16.60 10.87
C ARG A 173 -0.89 -17.68 9.99
N LYS A 174 0.28 -17.44 9.42
CA LYS A 174 0.98 -18.35 8.52
C LYS A 174 2.50 -18.21 8.62
N VAL A 175 3.21 -19.24 8.19
CA VAL A 175 4.64 -19.16 7.92
C VAL A 175 4.84 -18.43 6.59
N TRP A 176 5.71 -17.43 6.59
CA TRP A 176 6.05 -16.65 5.40
C TRP A 176 7.25 -17.29 4.70
N GLY A 177 7.13 -17.54 3.41
CA GLY A 177 8.23 -18.06 2.60
C GLY A 177 9.33 -17.01 2.38
N GLU A 178 10.48 -17.47 1.87
CA GLU A 178 11.64 -16.59 1.60
C GLU A 178 11.32 -15.42 0.65
N GLU A 179 10.35 -15.60 -0.23
CA GLU A 179 9.89 -14.54 -1.15
C GLU A 179 9.21 -13.37 -0.43
N ASN A 180 8.82 -13.55 0.83
CA ASN A 180 8.21 -12.52 1.68
C ASN A 180 9.18 -11.94 2.71
N LEU A 181 10.46 -12.30 2.66
CA LEU A 181 11.45 -11.73 3.56
C LEU A 181 11.55 -10.23 3.33
N ILE A 182 11.53 -9.49 4.44
CA ILE A 182 11.66 -8.04 4.45
C ILE A 182 12.73 -7.64 5.46
N LYS A 183 13.42 -6.56 5.16
CA LYS A 183 14.46 -5.99 6.02
C LYS A 183 14.09 -4.56 6.39
N LYS A 184 14.14 -4.24 7.68
CA LYS A 184 14.01 -2.86 8.14
C LYS A 184 15.26 -2.07 7.73
N ILE A 185 15.05 -0.89 7.16
CA ILE A 185 16.14 0.03 6.83
C ILE A 185 16.46 0.80 8.11
N GLU A 186 17.68 0.67 8.57
CA GLU A 186 18.21 1.49 9.67
C GLU A 186 18.53 2.88 9.14
N ASN A 187 18.10 3.90 9.87
CA ASN A 187 18.37 5.31 9.54
C ASN A 187 19.80 5.69 9.97
#